data_19c603fac8617d53ee3e96b266c07f7b
#
_entry.id   19c603fac8617d53ee3e96b266c07f7b
#
_cell.length_a   1.000
_cell.length_b   1.000
_cell.length_c   1.000
_cell.angle_alpha   90.00
_cell.angle_beta   90.00
_cell.angle_gamma   90.00
#
_symmetry.space_group_name_H-M   'P 1'
#
loop_
_entity.id
_entity.type
_entity.pdbx_description
1 polymer ?
#
loop_
_entity_poly.entity_id
_entity_poly.type
_entity_poly.pdbx_seq_one_letter_code
_entity_poly.pdbx_strand_id
1 'polypeptide(L)'
;MINNNSVKDLDLKSLRENISIVTQRVYIFNDTIAANIAYGYEIDEIKVIEVLKQAHAYDFVMQMKKGIHTILDEFGTNLSGGQRQRIAIARALYKNPKILILDEATSALDNKSESIISEVINEVSRDKITFIIAHRLSTIKNASKIAVFKSGEIVSIGTEQELKSNCEEYQRLSSSANIWWYLDKIFNFLKRINFD
;
A
#
# COMPACT_ATOMS: atom_id res chain seq x y z
N MET A 1 3.40 -11.60 -16.87
CA MET A 1 4.49 -12.59 -16.74
C MET A 1 5.39 -12.19 -15.55
N ILE A 2 5.86 -13.14 -14.77
CA ILE A 2 6.83 -12.95 -13.69
C ILE A 2 8.06 -13.82 -14.03
N ASN A 3 9.26 -13.21 -14.14
CA ASN A 3 10.49 -13.89 -14.53
C ASN A 3 10.34 -14.77 -15.80
N ASN A 4 9.69 -14.23 -16.83
CA ASN A 4 9.36 -14.90 -18.09
C ASN A 4 8.37 -16.09 -18.00
N ASN A 5 7.83 -16.38 -16.83
CA ASN A 5 6.77 -17.38 -16.67
C ASN A 5 5.38 -16.70 -16.72
N SER A 6 4.42 -17.37 -17.34
CA SER A 6 3.03 -16.92 -17.26
C SER A 6 2.54 -17.00 -15.82
N VAL A 7 1.81 -16.00 -15.36
CA VAL A 7 1.19 -16.01 -14.00
C VAL A 7 0.24 -17.21 -13.86
N LYS A 8 -0.35 -17.66 -14.95
CA LYS A 8 -1.26 -18.83 -14.99
C LYS A 8 -0.57 -20.16 -14.69
N ASP A 9 0.74 -20.22 -14.91
CA ASP A 9 1.55 -21.45 -14.73
C ASP A 9 2.26 -21.46 -13.36
N LEU A 10 2.07 -20.40 -12.55
CA LEU A 10 2.67 -20.32 -11.23
C LEU A 10 1.74 -20.92 -10.17
N ASP A 11 2.34 -21.54 -9.14
CA ASP A 11 1.61 -21.97 -7.96
C ASP A 11 0.98 -20.76 -7.25
N LEU A 12 -0.33 -20.80 -7.10
CA LEU A 12 -1.13 -19.69 -6.58
C LEU A 12 -0.80 -19.38 -5.12
N LYS A 13 -0.48 -20.40 -4.33
CA LYS A 13 -0.08 -20.25 -2.94
C LYS A 13 1.25 -19.52 -2.83
N SER A 14 2.26 -19.97 -3.58
CA SER A 14 3.57 -19.33 -3.64
C SER A 14 3.46 -17.88 -4.13
N LEU A 15 2.63 -17.62 -5.13
CA LEU A 15 2.40 -16.25 -5.63
C LEU A 15 1.80 -15.35 -4.53
N ARG A 16 0.76 -15.82 -3.85
CA ARG A 16 0.11 -15.08 -2.77
C ARG A 16 1.03 -14.85 -1.57
N GLU A 17 1.93 -15.77 -1.26
CA GLU A 17 2.92 -15.61 -0.20
C GLU A 17 3.93 -14.49 -0.49
N ASN A 18 4.25 -14.27 -1.75
CA ASN A 18 5.22 -13.27 -2.18
C ASN A 18 4.61 -11.88 -2.47
N ILE A 19 3.29 -11.75 -2.48
CA ILE A 19 2.59 -10.48 -2.76
C ILE A 19 1.78 -10.06 -1.55
N SER A 20 1.91 -8.79 -1.14
CA SER A 20 1.01 -8.15 -0.18
C SER A 20 0.34 -6.95 -0.78
N ILE A 21 -0.90 -6.71 -0.38
CA ILE A 21 -1.71 -5.58 -0.84
C ILE A 21 -2.20 -4.81 0.37
N VAL A 22 -2.03 -3.49 0.34
CA VAL A 22 -2.68 -2.54 1.24
C VAL A 22 -3.72 -1.81 0.43
N THR A 23 -4.99 -2.05 0.75
CA THR A 23 -6.13 -1.45 0.04
C THR A 23 -6.50 -0.08 0.59
N GLN A 24 -7.18 0.74 -0.20
CA GLN A 24 -7.70 2.05 0.18
C GLN A 24 -8.53 1.99 1.47
N ARG A 25 -9.44 1.02 1.56
CA ARG A 25 -10.24 0.77 2.77
C ARG A 25 -9.54 -0.26 3.62
N VAL A 26 -8.95 0.20 4.72
CA VAL A 26 -8.31 -0.68 5.69
C VAL A 26 -9.37 -1.38 6.53
N TYR A 27 -9.34 -2.70 6.50
CA TYR A 27 -10.14 -3.53 7.39
C TYR A 27 -9.36 -3.85 8.66
N ILE A 28 -9.95 -3.52 9.81
CA ILE A 28 -9.45 -3.86 11.15
C ILE A 28 -10.44 -4.84 11.77
N PHE A 29 -9.92 -5.95 12.29
CA PHE A 29 -10.73 -6.94 12.97
C PHE A 29 -10.86 -6.60 14.46
N ASN A 30 -11.97 -6.95 15.07
CA ASN A 30 -12.17 -6.88 16.52
C ASN A 30 -11.30 -7.95 17.20
N ASP A 31 -10.02 -7.64 17.37
CA ASP A 31 -9.02 -8.50 17.98
C ASP A 31 -7.82 -7.64 18.40
N THR A 32 -6.80 -8.23 19.00
CA THR A 32 -5.58 -7.55 19.40
C THR A 32 -4.84 -6.94 18.19
N ILE A 33 -4.00 -5.94 18.44
CA ILE A 33 -3.11 -5.38 17.40
C ILE A 33 -2.21 -6.49 16.85
N ALA A 34 -1.65 -7.36 17.71
CA ALA A 34 -0.81 -8.48 17.30
C ALA A 34 -1.54 -9.44 16.35
N ALA A 35 -2.79 -9.82 16.68
CA ALA A 35 -3.61 -10.67 15.83
C ALA A 35 -3.98 -10.00 14.51
N ASN A 36 -4.27 -8.70 14.54
CA ASN A 36 -4.50 -7.92 13.33
C ASN A 36 -3.29 -7.89 12.39
N ILE A 37 -2.07 -7.79 12.93
CA ILE A 37 -0.83 -7.75 12.14
C ILE A 37 -0.47 -9.15 11.61
N ALA A 38 -0.53 -10.17 12.47
CA ALA A 38 -0.20 -11.55 12.12
C ALA A 38 -1.34 -12.28 11.39
N TYR A 39 -2.37 -11.57 10.93
CA TYR A 39 -3.58 -12.15 10.34
C TYR A 39 -3.29 -13.28 9.34
N GLY A 40 -3.82 -14.48 9.65
CA GLY A 40 -3.61 -15.69 8.87
C GLY A 40 -2.32 -16.46 9.18
N TYR A 41 -1.53 -16.00 10.15
CA TYR A 41 -0.28 -16.63 10.61
C TYR A 41 -0.26 -16.76 12.13
N GLU A 42 0.66 -17.59 12.66
CA GLU A 42 0.96 -17.60 14.09
C GLU A 42 1.53 -16.25 14.53
N ILE A 43 1.15 -15.83 15.74
CA ILE A 43 1.61 -14.57 16.31
C ILE A 43 3.03 -14.74 16.84
N ASP A 44 4.00 -14.12 16.17
CA ASP A 44 5.36 -13.91 16.65
C ASP A 44 5.47 -12.46 17.10
N GLU A 45 5.51 -12.24 18.41
CA GLU A 45 5.52 -10.89 19.00
C GLU A 45 6.78 -10.11 18.65
N ILE A 46 7.93 -10.77 18.48
CA ILE A 46 9.19 -10.13 18.07
C ILE A 46 8.99 -9.56 16.66
N LYS A 47 8.49 -10.37 15.74
CA LYS A 47 8.20 -9.98 14.37
C LYS A 47 7.11 -8.91 14.29
N VAL A 48 6.08 -8.98 15.14
CA VAL A 48 5.05 -7.92 15.25
C VAL A 48 5.71 -6.59 15.60
N ILE A 49 6.60 -6.57 16.59
CA ILE A 49 7.32 -5.36 17.01
C ILE A 49 8.22 -4.83 15.88
N GLU A 50 8.90 -5.71 15.16
CA GLU A 50 9.75 -5.31 14.02
C GLU A 50 8.95 -4.62 12.91
N VAL A 51 7.84 -5.22 12.48
CA VAL A 51 7.01 -4.62 11.42
C VAL A 51 6.26 -3.37 11.90
N LEU A 52 5.93 -3.26 13.18
CA LEU A 52 5.40 -2.01 13.76
C LEU A 52 6.42 -0.87 13.66
N LYS A 53 7.71 -1.15 13.91
CA LYS A 53 8.78 -0.16 13.73
C LYS A 53 8.91 0.24 12.27
N GLN A 54 8.96 -0.73 11.35
CA GLN A 54 9.02 -0.47 9.90
C GLN A 54 7.83 0.36 9.38
N ALA A 55 6.65 0.18 9.96
CA ALA A 55 5.44 0.94 9.61
C ALA A 55 5.29 2.25 10.41
N HIS A 56 6.29 2.67 11.19
CA HIS A 56 6.25 3.82 12.11
C HIS A 56 5.03 3.80 13.06
N ALA A 57 4.58 2.60 13.40
CA ALA A 57 3.41 2.36 14.26
C ALA A 57 3.78 2.04 15.72
N TYR A 58 5.04 1.72 15.98
CA TYR A 58 5.51 1.25 17.28
C TYR A 58 5.18 2.21 18.43
N ASP A 59 5.49 3.49 18.27
CA ASP A 59 5.38 4.46 19.37
C ASP A 59 3.93 4.62 19.83
N PHE A 60 2.99 4.81 18.92
CA PHE A 60 1.59 4.98 19.31
C PHE A 60 0.98 3.68 19.86
N VAL A 61 1.42 2.51 19.37
CA VAL A 61 0.95 1.22 19.89
C VAL A 61 1.46 1.01 21.31
N MET A 62 2.74 1.29 21.57
CA MET A 62 3.31 1.10 22.91
C MET A 62 2.82 2.15 23.94
N GLN A 63 2.26 3.27 23.50
CA GLN A 63 1.57 4.23 24.38
C GLN A 63 0.16 3.74 24.78
N MET A 64 -0.39 2.73 24.11
CA MET A 64 -1.66 2.14 24.52
C MET A 64 -1.47 1.27 25.76
N LYS A 65 -2.49 1.23 26.63
CA LYS A 65 -2.42 0.57 27.96
C LYS A 65 -1.93 -0.89 27.91
N LYS A 66 -2.23 -1.62 26.83
CA LYS A 66 -1.85 -3.03 26.65
C LYS A 66 -0.87 -3.25 25.48
N GLY A 67 -0.29 -2.19 24.91
CA GLY A 67 0.64 -2.29 23.77
C GLY A 67 0.05 -3.11 22.63
N ILE A 68 0.79 -4.10 22.12
CA ILE A 68 0.37 -5.00 21.03
C ILE A 68 -0.84 -5.89 21.38
N HIS A 69 -1.15 -6.06 22.65
CA HIS A 69 -2.32 -6.81 23.12
C HIS A 69 -3.58 -5.93 23.30
N THR A 70 -3.52 -4.67 22.89
CA THR A 70 -4.69 -3.79 22.87
C THR A 70 -5.70 -4.33 21.85
N ILE A 71 -6.94 -4.56 22.28
CA ILE A 71 -8.04 -4.96 21.43
C ILE A 71 -8.50 -3.73 20.65
N LEU A 72 -8.59 -3.89 19.34
CA LEU A 72 -9.15 -2.89 18.43
C LEU A 72 -10.64 -3.14 18.25
N ASP A 73 -11.40 -2.06 18.17
CA ASP A 73 -12.82 -2.16 17.85
C ASP A 73 -13.01 -2.57 16.39
N GLU A 74 -14.19 -3.04 16.07
CA GLU A 74 -14.57 -3.35 14.70
C GLU A 74 -14.36 -2.13 13.79
N PHE A 75 -13.73 -2.33 12.64
CA PHE A 75 -13.25 -1.29 11.71
C PHE A 75 -12.22 -0.32 12.30
N GLY A 76 -11.69 -0.57 13.51
CA GLY A 76 -10.68 0.26 14.15
C GLY A 76 -11.17 1.67 14.46
N THR A 77 -12.42 1.80 14.98
CA THR A 77 -13.02 3.10 15.31
C THR A 77 -12.26 3.85 16.39
N ASN A 78 -11.52 3.12 17.22
CA ASN A 78 -10.64 3.65 18.26
C ASN A 78 -9.25 4.08 17.74
N LEU A 79 -9.01 4.07 16.43
CA LEU A 79 -7.78 4.51 15.77
C LEU A 79 -8.06 5.69 14.82
N SER A 80 -7.08 6.59 14.68
CA SER A 80 -7.10 7.58 13.59
C SER A 80 -6.93 6.91 12.22
N GLY A 81 -7.29 7.60 11.13
CA GLY A 81 -7.09 7.09 9.76
C GLY A 81 -5.64 6.70 9.49
N GLY A 82 -4.69 7.56 9.87
CA GLY A 82 -3.26 7.30 9.71
C GLY A 82 -2.75 6.14 10.58
N GLN A 83 -3.31 5.94 11.77
CA GLN A 83 -2.99 4.80 12.62
C GLN A 83 -3.48 3.49 12.02
N ARG A 84 -4.74 3.45 11.52
CA ARG A 84 -5.27 2.28 10.81
C ARG A 84 -4.40 1.91 9.60
N GLN A 85 -4.01 2.91 8.81
CA GLN A 85 -3.18 2.69 7.63
C GLN A 85 -1.81 2.10 7.98
N ARG A 86 -1.16 2.59 9.04
CA ARG A 86 0.13 2.05 9.51
C ARG A 86 0.01 0.62 10.03
N ILE A 87 -1.09 0.26 10.70
CA ILE A 87 -1.37 -1.14 11.08
C ILE A 87 -1.56 -2.01 9.83
N ALA A 88 -2.26 -1.52 8.80
CA ALA A 88 -2.41 -2.25 7.54
C ALA A 88 -1.08 -2.47 6.81
N ILE A 89 -0.20 -1.46 6.81
CA ILE A 89 1.16 -1.60 6.26
C ILE A 89 1.96 -2.62 7.08
N ALA A 90 1.94 -2.56 8.42
CA ALA A 90 2.60 -3.54 9.28
C ALA A 90 2.12 -4.97 9.00
N ARG A 91 0.80 -5.18 8.85
CA ARG A 91 0.19 -6.44 8.43
C ARG A 91 0.74 -6.92 7.08
N ALA A 92 0.81 -6.03 6.10
CA ALA A 92 1.34 -6.35 4.78
C ALA A 92 2.82 -6.75 4.82
N LEU A 93 3.60 -6.16 5.71
CA LEU A 93 5.03 -6.44 5.90
C LEU A 93 5.27 -7.73 6.70
N TYR A 94 4.32 -8.15 7.55
CA TYR A 94 4.50 -9.31 8.43
C TYR A 94 4.87 -10.60 7.71
N LYS A 95 4.33 -10.86 6.54
CA LYS A 95 4.72 -12.04 5.75
C LYS A 95 5.99 -11.84 4.91
N ASN A 96 6.66 -10.68 5.02
CA ASN A 96 7.87 -10.33 4.29
C ASN A 96 7.74 -10.52 2.76
N PRO A 97 6.79 -9.86 2.10
CA PRO A 97 6.53 -10.05 0.68
C PRO A 97 7.69 -9.49 -0.16
N LYS A 98 7.89 -10.07 -1.36
CA LYS A 98 8.81 -9.51 -2.37
C LYS A 98 8.15 -8.38 -3.18
N ILE A 99 6.82 -8.43 -3.31
CA ILE A 99 6.02 -7.46 -4.04
C ILE A 99 5.01 -6.83 -3.08
N LEU A 100 5.02 -5.52 -2.99
CA LEU A 100 4.08 -4.74 -2.19
C LEU A 100 3.22 -3.89 -3.12
N ILE A 101 1.91 -3.98 -2.99
CA ILE A 101 0.96 -3.16 -3.74
C ILE A 101 0.26 -2.24 -2.74
N LEU A 102 0.33 -0.94 -2.99
CA LEU A 102 -0.27 0.11 -2.17
C LEU A 102 -1.34 0.80 -3.00
N ASP A 103 -2.60 0.53 -2.68
CA ASP A 103 -3.74 1.10 -3.39
C ASP A 103 -4.29 2.29 -2.59
N GLU A 104 -4.00 3.50 -3.07
CA GLU A 104 -4.42 4.77 -2.46
C GLU A 104 -4.13 4.90 -0.96
N ALA A 105 -2.98 4.41 -0.52
CA ALA A 105 -2.62 4.34 0.89
C ALA A 105 -2.66 5.69 1.64
N THR A 106 -2.78 6.83 0.94
CA THR A 106 -2.75 8.18 1.53
C THR A 106 -3.98 9.04 1.22
N SER A 107 -4.96 8.54 0.44
CA SER A 107 -6.03 9.37 -0.15
C SER A 107 -6.96 10.06 0.87
N ALA A 108 -7.20 9.43 2.02
CA ALA A 108 -8.14 9.90 3.04
C ALA A 108 -7.46 10.44 4.30
N LEU A 109 -6.18 10.85 4.21
CA LEU A 109 -5.38 11.23 5.36
C LEU A 109 -5.17 12.75 5.43
N ASP A 110 -5.01 13.25 6.66
CA ASP A 110 -4.49 14.60 6.89
C ASP A 110 -3.01 14.70 6.49
N ASN A 111 -2.54 15.93 6.26
CA ASN A 111 -1.18 16.20 5.75
C ASN A 111 -0.07 15.60 6.63
N LYS A 112 -0.25 15.56 7.96
CA LYS A 112 0.73 15.00 8.88
C LYS A 112 0.82 13.49 8.75
N SER A 113 -0.32 12.81 8.72
CA SER A 113 -0.40 11.36 8.53
C SER A 113 0.10 10.96 7.15
N GLU A 114 -0.20 11.75 6.10
CA GLU A 114 0.31 11.54 4.75
C GLU A 114 1.83 11.59 4.68
N SER A 115 2.46 12.59 5.32
CA SER A 115 3.92 12.72 5.36
C SER A 115 4.58 11.48 5.99
N ILE A 116 4.06 11.03 7.14
CA ILE A 116 4.58 9.83 7.83
C ILE A 116 4.44 8.59 6.95
N ILE A 117 3.29 8.40 6.31
CA ILE A 117 3.08 7.22 5.47
C ILE A 117 3.94 7.28 4.21
N SER A 118 4.14 8.45 3.61
CA SER A 118 5.05 8.62 2.48
C SER A 118 6.49 8.25 2.85
N GLU A 119 6.94 8.60 4.06
CA GLU A 119 8.25 8.20 4.58
C GLU A 119 8.35 6.68 4.74
N VAL A 120 7.36 6.05 5.38
CA VAL A 120 7.25 4.58 5.51
C VAL A 120 7.32 3.91 4.13
N ILE A 121 6.54 4.39 3.16
CA ILE A 121 6.52 3.84 1.80
C ILE A 121 7.90 3.92 1.17
N ASN A 122 8.60 5.05 1.29
CA ASN A 122 9.93 5.23 0.74
C ASN A 122 10.95 4.26 1.39
N GLU A 123 10.85 4.04 2.70
CA GLU A 123 11.75 3.13 3.40
C GLU A 123 11.53 1.67 3.00
N VAL A 124 10.28 1.19 3.03
CA VAL A 124 9.95 -0.21 2.73
C VAL A 124 10.12 -0.56 1.25
N SER A 125 10.11 0.45 0.36
CA SER A 125 10.30 0.26 -1.08
C SER A 125 11.75 0.01 -1.49
N ARG A 126 12.73 0.23 -0.61
CA ARG A 126 14.15 0.07 -0.94
C ARG A 126 14.53 -1.38 -1.27
N ASP A 127 13.93 -2.33 -0.57
CA ASP A 127 14.24 -3.76 -0.66
C ASP A 127 13.12 -4.59 -1.31
N LYS A 128 12.10 -3.93 -1.86
CA LYS A 128 10.90 -4.60 -2.40
C LYS A 128 10.50 -4.00 -3.75
N ILE A 129 9.90 -4.82 -4.59
CA ILE A 129 9.18 -4.30 -5.76
C ILE A 129 7.88 -3.69 -5.25
N THR A 130 7.75 -2.36 -5.33
CA THR A 130 6.57 -1.65 -4.81
C THR A 130 5.78 -1.02 -5.96
N PHE A 131 4.52 -1.38 -6.05
CA PHE A 131 3.54 -0.73 -6.92
C PHE A 131 2.69 0.22 -6.09
N ILE A 132 2.64 1.48 -6.50
CA ILE A 132 1.86 2.51 -5.80
C ILE A 132 0.79 3.02 -6.76
N ILE A 133 -0.47 2.83 -6.40
CA ILE A 133 -1.60 3.47 -7.06
C ILE A 133 -1.90 4.72 -6.26
N ALA A 134 -1.70 5.88 -6.86
CA ALA A 134 -1.80 7.14 -6.15
C ALA A 134 -2.59 8.18 -6.92
N HIS A 135 -3.37 8.97 -6.18
CA HIS A 135 -4.09 10.14 -6.64
C HIS A 135 -3.37 11.45 -6.33
N ARG A 136 -2.30 11.40 -5.53
CA ARG A 136 -1.51 12.57 -5.14
C ARG A 136 -0.12 12.45 -5.72
N LEU A 137 0.32 13.50 -6.38
CA LEU A 137 1.67 13.56 -6.96
C LEU A 137 2.77 13.46 -5.89
N SER A 138 2.51 13.94 -4.67
CA SER A 138 3.41 13.79 -3.53
C SER A 138 3.82 12.34 -3.28
N THR A 139 2.89 11.40 -3.47
CA THR A 139 3.12 9.97 -3.21
C THR A 139 4.01 9.30 -4.26
N ILE A 140 3.99 9.79 -5.52
CA ILE A 140 4.74 9.20 -6.63
C ILE A 140 6.03 9.93 -6.98
N LYS A 141 6.32 11.04 -6.31
CA LYS A 141 7.48 11.90 -6.60
C LYS A 141 8.81 11.15 -6.57
N ASN A 142 8.93 10.14 -5.71
CA ASN A 142 10.14 9.34 -5.54
C ASN A 142 10.07 7.99 -6.29
N ALA A 143 9.06 7.78 -7.13
CA ALA A 143 8.95 6.56 -7.92
C ALA A 143 10.04 6.50 -8.99
N SER A 144 10.69 5.34 -9.13
CA SER A 144 11.71 5.11 -10.16
C SER A 144 11.12 5.16 -11.57
N LYS A 145 9.86 4.74 -11.73
CA LYS A 145 9.07 4.83 -12.96
C LYS A 145 7.61 5.08 -12.64
N ILE A 146 6.96 5.85 -13.49
CA ILE A 146 5.54 6.17 -13.41
C ILE A 146 4.88 5.64 -14.69
N ALA A 147 3.85 4.83 -14.55
CA ALA A 147 3.00 4.40 -15.65
C ALA A 147 1.74 5.28 -15.69
N VAL A 148 1.52 5.95 -16.81
CA VAL A 148 0.36 6.82 -17.03
C VAL A 148 -0.71 6.01 -17.75
N PHE A 149 -1.90 5.95 -17.13
CA PHE A 149 -3.06 5.25 -17.69
C PHE A 149 -4.08 6.23 -18.27
N LYS A 150 -4.64 5.88 -19.41
CA LYS A 150 -5.78 6.56 -20.02
C LYS A 150 -6.74 5.54 -20.59
N SER A 151 -8.00 5.62 -20.20
CA SER A 151 -9.05 4.71 -20.69
C SER A 151 -8.75 3.20 -20.54
N GLY A 152 -7.99 2.84 -19.49
CA GLY A 152 -7.64 1.45 -19.19
C GLY A 152 -6.38 0.95 -19.91
N GLU A 153 -5.69 1.81 -20.67
CA GLU A 153 -4.46 1.50 -21.38
C GLU A 153 -3.28 2.31 -20.82
N ILE A 154 -2.08 1.76 -20.86
CA ILE A 154 -0.85 2.47 -20.55
C ILE A 154 -0.48 3.33 -21.74
N VAL A 155 -0.54 4.66 -21.60
CA VAL A 155 -0.19 5.60 -22.67
C VAL A 155 1.27 6.05 -22.62
N SER A 156 1.91 5.99 -21.46
CA SER A 156 3.33 6.32 -21.31
C SER A 156 3.90 5.67 -20.04
N ILE A 157 5.21 5.37 -20.07
CA ILE A 157 5.99 4.94 -18.91
C ILE A 157 7.30 5.69 -18.92
N GLY A 158 7.67 6.30 -17.80
CA GLY A 158 8.93 7.04 -17.68
C GLY A 158 9.19 7.58 -16.28
N THR A 159 10.28 8.30 -16.12
CA THR A 159 10.54 9.12 -14.94
C THR A 159 9.62 10.34 -14.92
N GLU A 160 9.50 10.98 -13.76
CA GLU A 160 8.71 12.22 -13.64
C GLU A 160 9.15 13.30 -14.66
N GLN A 161 10.46 13.45 -14.86
CA GLN A 161 11.02 14.43 -15.81
C GLN A 161 10.67 14.12 -17.26
N GLU A 162 10.81 12.86 -17.66
CA GLU A 162 10.46 12.41 -19.02
C GLU A 162 8.97 12.61 -19.30
N LEU A 163 8.10 12.29 -18.34
CA LEU A 163 6.66 12.43 -18.49
C LEU A 163 6.21 13.89 -18.50
N LYS A 164 6.83 14.75 -17.71
CA LYS A 164 6.59 16.20 -17.76
C LYS A 164 6.92 16.80 -19.12
N SER A 165 7.92 16.28 -19.80
CA SER A 165 8.34 16.81 -21.11
C SER A 165 7.57 16.21 -22.27
N ASN A 166 7.20 14.93 -22.22
CA ASN A 166 6.79 14.15 -23.37
C ASN A 166 5.38 13.53 -23.28
N CYS A 167 4.65 13.72 -22.14
CA CYS A 167 3.34 13.11 -21.95
C CYS A 167 2.27 14.15 -21.59
N GLU A 168 1.46 14.54 -22.57
CA GLU A 168 0.36 15.52 -22.35
C GLU A 168 -0.61 15.07 -21.26
N GLU A 169 -0.92 13.76 -21.20
CA GLU A 169 -1.82 13.22 -20.20
C GLU A 169 -1.23 13.38 -18.78
N TYR A 170 0.08 13.15 -18.60
CA TYR A 170 0.76 13.39 -17.33
C TYR A 170 0.76 14.87 -16.97
N GLN A 171 1.02 15.76 -17.92
CA GLN A 171 0.99 17.22 -17.72
C GLN A 171 -0.41 17.67 -17.27
N ARG A 172 -1.46 17.14 -17.92
CA ARG A 172 -2.86 17.42 -17.58
C ARG A 172 -3.19 16.93 -16.15
N LEU A 173 -2.78 15.72 -15.79
CA LEU A 173 -2.98 15.16 -14.46
C LEU A 173 -2.19 15.93 -13.40
N SER A 174 -0.98 16.35 -13.69
CA SER A 174 -0.13 17.08 -12.76
C SER A 174 -0.57 18.55 -12.53
N SER A 175 -1.26 19.14 -13.49
CA SER A 175 -1.77 20.52 -13.39
C SER A 175 -3.17 20.60 -12.77
N SER A 176 -3.93 19.52 -12.73
CA SER A 176 -5.26 19.48 -12.15
C SER A 176 -5.19 19.14 -10.65
N ALA A 177 -5.65 20.04 -9.80
CA ALA A 177 -5.77 19.83 -8.36
C ALA A 177 -6.78 18.71 -7.97
N ASN A 178 -7.54 18.20 -8.94
CA ASN A 178 -8.60 17.20 -8.76
C ASN A 178 -8.39 16.00 -9.69
N ILE A 179 -7.68 14.98 -9.20
CA ILE A 179 -7.40 13.73 -9.95
C ILE A 179 -8.53 12.69 -9.78
N TRP A 180 -9.75 13.10 -9.44
CA TRP A 180 -10.87 12.21 -9.03
C TRP A 180 -11.46 11.31 -10.13
N TRP A 181 -11.07 11.44 -11.41
CA TRP A 181 -11.81 10.84 -12.55
C TRP A 181 -11.26 9.53 -13.12
N TYR A 182 -10.16 8.95 -12.59
CA TYR A 182 -9.47 7.87 -13.31
C TYR A 182 -9.52 6.46 -12.68
N LEU A 183 -10.14 6.28 -11.51
CA LEU A 183 -10.09 5.01 -10.78
C LEU A 183 -10.99 3.88 -11.27
N ASP A 184 -12.12 4.19 -11.86
CA ASP A 184 -13.07 3.15 -12.29
C ASP A 184 -12.50 2.13 -13.29
N LYS A 185 -11.37 2.46 -13.93
CA LYS A 185 -10.78 1.60 -14.99
C LYS A 185 -9.56 0.80 -14.53
N ILE A 186 -8.82 1.26 -13.52
CA ILE A 186 -7.70 0.46 -12.94
C ILE A 186 -8.27 -0.70 -12.13
N PHE A 187 -9.40 -0.50 -11.45
CA PHE A 187 -10.12 -1.56 -10.72
C PHE A 187 -10.55 -2.71 -11.64
N ASN A 188 -10.93 -2.40 -12.89
CA ASN A 188 -11.26 -3.41 -13.89
C ASN A 188 -10.04 -4.13 -14.46
N PHE A 189 -8.85 -3.54 -14.44
CA PHE A 189 -7.60 -4.19 -14.82
C PHE A 189 -7.14 -5.16 -13.72
N LEU A 190 -7.22 -4.77 -12.44
CA LEU A 190 -6.91 -5.66 -11.31
C LEU A 190 -7.95 -6.79 -11.17
N LYS A 191 -9.23 -6.54 -11.49
CA LYS A 191 -10.26 -7.59 -11.57
C LYS A 191 -10.04 -8.57 -12.73
N ARG A 192 -9.36 -8.18 -13.82
CA ARG A 192 -8.98 -9.08 -14.92
C ARG A 192 -7.81 -10.01 -14.58
N ILE A 193 -7.03 -9.69 -13.52
CA ILE A 193 -6.13 -10.62 -12.87
C ILE A 193 -6.98 -11.37 -11.85
N ASN A 194 -7.97 -12.16 -12.30
CA ASN A 194 -8.88 -12.93 -11.48
C ASN A 194 -8.14 -13.56 -10.29
N PHE A 195 -8.28 -12.96 -9.12
CA PHE A 195 -8.03 -13.56 -7.83
C PHE A 195 -9.39 -14.10 -7.33
N ASP A 196 -9.94 -15.13 -8.01
CA ASP A 196 -10.95 -15.98 -7.43
C ASP A 196 -10.30 -17.01 -6.49
#